data_f9c84b0d38fc89552a9cfbbe829581e7
#
_entry.id   f9c84b0d38fc89552a9cfbbe829581e7
#
_cell.length_a   1.000
_cell.length_b   1.000
_cell.length_c   1.000
_cell.angle_alpha   90.00
_cell.angle_beta   90.00
_cell.angle_gamma   90.00
#
_symmetry.space_group_name_H-M   'P 1'
#
loop_
_entity.id
_entity.type
_entity.pdbx_description
1 polymer ?
#
loop_
_entity_poly.entity_id
_entity_poly.type
_entity_poly.pdbx_seq_one_letter_code
_entity_poly.pdbx_strand_id
1 'polypeptide(L)'
;MTFYCLCMSPAIDATVRLPCAPKGGGEIFKDVAEDENVGGKAVNVARWLALRGARVVCGGLLGEDNDRPFVRELSKYGIEDRFLRVAGSTRRNEMITWPGGSMKINRPAFPGLSKDFDCMAAAESLAGDSGVSGATVIISGSLPSALPAGFYARAVAYFKSLGWKTVLDASGEAMRLGLEAGPDLIKPNAEECEPLVGFVPKTQDEFAEATSLLRRKAGHVVISAGASGAWFDGEFVAAPEVDVVDTTAAGDTLLAEYCWSGDAAWAVAAGSAACTMPGGAPPPIDVVHRLKEGV
;
A
#
# COMPACT_ATOMS: atom_id res chain seq x y z
N MET A 1 18.73 0.74 -8.25
CA MET A 1 17.66 1.74 -8.04
C MET A 1 17.46 1.95 -6.56
N THR A 2 17.15 3.19 -6.15
CA THR A 2 16.77 3.47 -4.77
C THR A 2 15.30 3.89 -4.74
N PHE A 3 14.52 3.24 -3.88
CA PHE A 3 13.11 3.54 -3.66
C PHE A 3 12.88 4.12 -2.28
N TYR A 4 12.01 5.10 -2.21
CA TYR A 4 11.55 5.73 -0.98
C TYR A 4 10.05 5.43 -0.82
N CYS A 5 9.62 4.92 0.33
CA CYS A 5 8.25 4.56 0.59
C CYS A 5 7.68 5.45 1.70
N LEU A 6 6.70 6.31 1.38
CA LEU A 6 6.05 7.21 2.32
C LEU A 6 4.77 6.59 2.88
N CYS A 7 4.77 6.24 4.16
CA CYS A 7 3.68 5.62 4.90
C CYS A 7 3.17 6.56 6.01
N MET A 8 2.06 7.26 5.75
CA MET A 8 1.48 8.17 6.76
C MET A 8 0.52 7.48 7.74
N SER A 9 0.10 6.25 7.45
CA SER A 9 -0.86 5.51 8.25
C SER A 9 -0.47 4.03 8.39
N PRO A 10 0.70 3.74 8.99
CA PRO A 10 1.10 2.38 9.30
C PRO A 10 0.11 1.73 10.29
N ALA A 11 0.15 0.40 10.40
CA ALA A 11 -0.66 -0.35 11.33
C ALA A 11 0.09 -1.58 11.85
N ILE A 12 -0.23 -2.02 13.05
CA ILE A 12 -0.02 -3.37 13.50
C ILE A 12 -1.29 -4.13 13.18
N ASP A 13 -1.23 -5.11 12.30
CA ASP A 13 -2.38 -5.93 11.91
C ASP A 13 -2.35 -7.24 12.70
N ALA A 14 -3.29 -7.38 13.63
CA ALA A 14 -3.46 -8.55 14.48
C ALA A 14 -4.53 -9.48 13.90
N THR A 15 -4.23 -10.76 13.79
CA THR A 15 -5.19 -11.79 13.39
C THR A 15 -5.52 -12.67 14.58
N VAL A 16 -6.77 -12.60 15.06
CA VAL A 16 -7.30 -13.44 16.14
C VAL A 16 -8.11 -14.58 15.52
N ARG A 17 -7.80 -15.83 15.89
CA ARG A 17 -8.51 -17.01 15.37
C ARG A 17 -9.41 -17.59 16.44
N LEU A 18 -10.72 -17.49 16.21
CA LEU A 18 -11.72 -18.10 17.05
C LEU A 18 -12.00 -19.55 16.61
N PRO A 19 -12.24 -20.46 17.55
CA PRO A 19 -12.56 -21.87 17.21
C PRO A 19 -13.93 -22.04 16.53
N CYS A 20 -14.84 -21.08 16.69
CA CYS A 20 -16.18 -21.09 16.08
C CYS A 20 -16.71 -19.67 15.90
N ALA A 21 -17.77 -19.54 15.11
CA ALA A 21 -18.46 -18.27 14.92
C ALA A 21 -19.04 -17.73 16.24
N PRO A 22 -18.92 -16.40 16.51
CA PRO A 22 -19.62 -15.78 17.64
C PRO A 22 -21.14 -15.90 17.46
N LYS A 23 -21.84 -16.35 18.51
CA LYS A 23 -23.30 -16.50 18.51
C LYS A 23 -24.04 -15.23 18.95
N GLY A 24 -23.29 -14.24 19.45
CA GLY A 24 -23.83 -13.05 20.09
C GLY A 24 -24.18 -13.28 21.57
N GLY A 25 -24.36 -12.20 22.35
CA GLY A 25 -24.80 -12.34 23.74
C GLY A 25 -23.71 -12.46 24.81
N GLY A 26 -22.50 -11.91 24.56
CA GLY A 26 -21.47 -11.79 25.61
C GLY A 26 -20.61 -13.03 25.78
N GLU A 27 -20.32 -13.74 24.70
CA GLU A 27 -19.40 -14.89 24.71
C GLU A 27 -17.96 -14.46 25.06
N ILE A 28 -17.26 -15.29 25.83
CA ILE A 28 -15.86 -15.12 26.17
C ILE A 28 -15.08 -16.26 25.52
N PHE A 29 -14.23 -15.90 24.56
CA PHE A 29 -13.23 -16.82 24.02
C PHE A 29 -11.94 -16.69 24.82
N LYS A 30 -11.40 -17.81 25.31
CA LYS A 30 -10.13 -17.88 26.04
C LYS A 30 -9.11 -18.64 25.21
N ASP A 31 -7.83 -18.33 25.43
CA ASP A 31 -6.68 -19.03 24.83
C ASP A 31 -6.75 -19.07 23.30
N VAL A 32 -7.23 -17.96 22.69
CA VAL A 32 -7.28 -17.82 21.23
C VAL A 32 -5.89 -17.56 20.66
N ALA A 33 -5.61 -18.15 19.49
CA ALA A 33 -4.38 -17.88 18.77
C ALA A 33 -4.43 -16.47 18.16
N GLU A 34 -3.32 -15.75 18.32
CA GLU A 34 -3.13 -14.42 17.76
C GLU A 34 -1.79 -14.33 17.05
N ASP A 35 -1.78 -13.74 15.85
CA ASP A 35 -0.58 -13.36 15.12
C ASP A 35 -0.59 -11.86 14.89
N GLU A 36 0.55 -11.22 15.04
CA GLU A 36 0.73 -9.80 14.73
C GLU A 36 1.70 -9.63 13.57
N ASN A 37 1.32 -8.77 12.61
CA ASN A 37 2.15 -8.38 11.50
C ASN A 37 2.24 -6.86 11.41
N VAL A 38 3.37 -6.37 10.96
CA VAL A 38 3.53 -4.96 10.61
C VAL A 38 2.87 -4.74 9.26
N GLY A 39 1.98 -3.75 9.20
CA GLY A 39 1.20 -3.40 8.04
C GLY A 39 1.30 -1.93 7.65
N GLY A 40 0.59 -1.61 6.58
CA GLY A 40 0.58 -0.32 5.92
C GLY A 40 1.03 -0.46 4.48
N LYS A 41 0.26 0.10 3.53
CA LYS A 41 0.51 -0.10 2.10
C LYS A 41 1.96 0.17 1.70
N ALA A 42 2.53 1.33 2.08
CA ALA A 42 3.92 1.66 1.73
C ALA A 42 4.96 0.73 2.40
N VAL A 43 4.65 0.15 3.57
CA VAL A 43 5.51 -0.85 4.22
C VAL A 43 5.47 -2.17 3.43
N ASN A 44 4.30 -2.57 2.93
CA ASN A 44 4.15 -3.75 2.08
C ASN A 44 4.95 -3.60 0.78
N VAL A 45 4.82 -2.43 0.13
CA VAL A 45 5.63 -2.05 -1.04
C VAL A 45 7.13 -2.13 -0.73
N ALA A 46 7.57 -1.56 0.39
CA ALA A 46 8.96 -1.53 0.79
C ALA A 46 9.55 -2.95 0.98
N ARG A 47 8.80 -3.85 1.64
CA ARG A 47 9.22 -5.25 1.83
C ARG A 47 9.42 -5.97 0.50
N TRP A 48 8.47 -5.82 -0.44
CA TRP A 48 8.60 -6.45 -1.75
C TRP A 48 9.80 -5.93 -2.53
N LEU A 49 9.98 -4.62 -2.60
CA LEU A 49 11.12 -4.00 -3.28
C LEU A 49 12.47 -4.44 -2.69
N ALA A 50 12.56 -4.56 -1.36
CA ALA A 50 13.76 -5.06 -0.70
C ALA A 50 14.06 -6.52 -1.06
N LEU A 51 13.04 -7.40 -1.13
CA LEU A 51 13.18 -8.78 -1.60
C LEU A 51 13.63 -8.86 -3.06
N ARG A 52 13.26 -7.88 -3.89
CA ARG A 52 13.74 -7.75 -5.27
C ARG A 52 15.18 -7.22 -5.36
N GLY A 53 15.84 -6.97 -4.24
CA GLY A 53 17.20 -6.47 -4.17
C GLY A 53 17.37 -4.96 -4.35
N ALA A 54 16.30 -4.19 -4.24
CA ALA A 54 16.38 -2.73 -4.26
C ALA A 54 16.97 -2.19 -2.96
N ARG A 55 17.65 -1.02 -3.04
CA ARG A 55 17.87 -0.19 -1.87
C ARG A 55 16.56 0.52 -1.52
N VAL A 56 16.05 0.32 -0.32
CA VAL A 56 14.76 0.86 0.12
C VAL A 56 14.91 1.68 1.39
N VAL A 57 14.28 2.84 1.38
CA VAL A 57 14.11 3.73 2.54
C VAL A 57 12.62 3.82 2.81
N CYS A 58 12.19 3.58 4.03
CA CYS A 58 10.79 3.69 4.42
C CYS A 58 10.62 4.71 5.54
N GLY A 59 9.65 5.59 5.41
CA GLY A 59 9.37 6.64 6.39
C GLY A 59 7.93 7.12 6.32
N GLY A 60 7.64 8.18 7.01
CA GLY A 60 6.30 8.70 7.25
C GLY A 60 6.08 8.91 8.73
N LEU A 61 4.94 8.51 9.29
CA LEU A 61 4.65 8.62 10.72
C LEU A 61 4.66 7.27 11.41
N LEU A 62 5.23 7.20 12.63
CA LEU A 62 5.23 6.01 13.47
C LEU A 62 5.05 6.42 14.93
N GLY A 63 4.17 5.73 15.66
CA GLY A 63 3.96 5.99 17.09
C GLY A 63 5.15 5.49 17.90
N GLU A 64 5.65 6.33 18.82
CA GLU A 64 6.84 6.03 19.62
C GLU A 64 6.60 4.94 20.68
N ASP A 65 5.35 4.75 21.14
CA ASP A 65 5.05 3.79 22.23
C ASP A 65 5.18 2.33 21.78
N ASN A 66 4.99 2.03 20.48
CA ASN A 66 4.96 0.67 19.94
C ASN A 66 5.69 0.53 18.59
N ASP A 67 6.79 1.24 18.40
CA ASP A 67 7.58 1.23 17.15
C ASP A 67 8.45 -0.03 16.97
N ARG A 68 8.77 -0.76 18.05
CA ARG A 68 9.69 -1.91 18.04
C ARG A 68 9.37 -2.99 16.98
N PRO A 69 8.10 -3.39 16.75
CA PRO A 69 7.76 -4.32 15.67
C PRO A 69 8.20 -3.82 14.30
N PHE A 70 8.01 -2.52 14.01
CA PHE A 70 8.44 -1.90 12.77
C PHE A 70 9.95 -1.89 12.62
N VAL A 71 10.68 -1.48 13.65
CA VAL A 71 12.16 -1.48 13.64
C VAL A 71 12.70 -2.87 13.32
N ARG A 72 12.14 -3.93 13.93
CA ARG A 72 12.54 -5.32 13.67
C ARG A 72 12.22 -5.73 12.24
N GLU A 73 11.02 -5.43 11.77
CA GLU A 73 10.58 -5.82 10.42
C GLU A 73 11.41 -5.12 9.34
N LEU A 74 11.61 -3.80 9.45
CA LEU A 74 12.45 -3.06 8.51
C LEU A 74 13.88 -3.57 8.49
N SER A 75 14.46 -3.83 9.68
CA SER A 75 15.81 -4.39 9.81
C SER A 75 15.93 -5.78 9.17
N LYS A 76 14.92 -6.64 9.32
CA LYS A 76 14.87 -7.98 8.71
C LYS A 76 15.02 -7.94 7.19
N TYR A 77 14.47 -6.92 6.54
CA TYR A 77 14.56 -6.74 5.08
C TYR A 77 15.68 -5.78 4.64
N GLY A 78 16.50 -5.27 5.56
CA GLY A 78 17.53 -4.30 5.24
C GLY A 78 16.98 -2.95 4.75
N ILE A 79 15.78 -2.59 5.16
CA ILE A 79 15.11 -1.34 4.82
C ILE A 79 15.59 -0.25 5.79
N GLU A 80 16.05 0.88 5.23
CA GLU A 80 16.45 2.05 6.03
C GLU A 80 15.21 2.71 6.65
N ASP A 81 15.21 2.85 7.99
CA ASP A 81 14.11 3.46 8.75
C ASP A 81 14.30 4.98 8.84
N ARG A 82 13.38 5.74 8.23
CA ARG A 82 13.27 7.20 8.32
C ARG A 82 11.89 7.66 8.77
N PHE A 83 11.18 6.83 9.53
CA PHE A 83 9.92 7.26 10.13
C PHE A 83 10.13 8.36 11.16
N LEU A 84 9.32 9.42 11.04
CA LEU A 84 9.20 10.42 12.10
C LEU A 84 8.38 9.84 13.25
N ARG A 85 8.98 9.75 14.44
CA ARG A 85 8.29 9.29 15.64
C ARG A 85 7.38 10.39 16.16
N VAL A 86 6.12 10.02 16.41
CA VAL A 86 5.11 10.91 17.01
C VAL A 86 4.60 10.32 18.31
N ALA A 87 4.21 11.18 19.24
CA ALA A 87 3.68 10.76 20.53
C ALA A 87 2.47 9.82 20.37
N GLY A 88 2.42 8.78 21.20
CA GLY A 88 1.38 7.76 21.20
C GLY A 88 1.73 6.54 20.37
N SER A 89 0.72 5.73 20.12
CA SER A 89 0.87 4.42 19.49
C SER A 89 0.45 4.45 18.02
N THR A 90 1.18 3.71 17.20
CA THR A 90 0.69 3.26 15.89
C THR A 90 -0.57 2.42 16.10
N ARG A 91 -1.59 2.64 15.25
CA ARG A 91 -2.86 1.92 15.34
C ARG A 91 -2.67 0.41 15.23
N ARG A 92 -3.52 -0.33 15.94
CA ARG A 92 -3.64 -1.77 15.84
C ARG A 92 -5.00 -2.10 15.21
N ASN A 93 -4.98 -2.68 14.02
CA ASN A 93 -6.17 -3.24 13.39
C ASN A 93 -6.35 -4.68 13.84
N GLU A 94 -7.57 -5.18 13.79
CA GLU A 94 -7.88 -6.54 14.18
C GLU A 94 -8.66 -7.25 13.07
N MET A 95 -8.18 -8.41 12.67
CA MET A 95 -8.88 -9.39 11.85
C MET A 95 -9.29 -10.54 12.76
N ILE A 96 -10.58 -10.70 13.00
CA ILE A 96 -11.12 -11.80 13.78
C ILE A 96 -11.66 -12.83 12.79
N THR A 97 -11.11 -14.05 12.82
CA THR A 97 -11.49 -15.13 11.88
C THR A 97 -12.07 -16.31 12.64
N TRP A 98 -12.98 -17.02 11.99
CA TRP A 98 -13.55 -18.28 12.48
C TRP A 98 -13.93 -19.18 11.28
N PRO A 99 -14.18 -20.48 11.49
CA PRO A 99 -14.66 -21.35 10.42
C PRO A 99 -15.92 -20.77 9.74
N GLY A 100 -15.80 -20.39 8.47
CA GLY A 100 -16.88 -19.85 7.65
C GLY A 100 -17.09 -18.34 7.72
N GLY A 101 -16.20 -17.56 8.38
CA GLY A 101 -16.33 -16.11 8.36
C GLY A 101 -15.19 -15.32 8.99
N SER A 102 -15.27 -14.01 8.82
CA SER A 102 -14.32 -13.08 9.43
C SER A 102 -14.94 -11.71 9.67
N MET A 103 -14.32 -10.94 10.54
CA MET A 103 -14.66 -9.55 10.82
C MET A 103 -13.37 -8.73 10.92
N LYS A 104 -13.35 -7.55 10.29
CA LYS A 104 -12.20 -6.64 10.33
C LYS A 104 -12.54 -5.36 11.06
N ILE A 105 -11.68 -4.95 12.00
CA ILE A 105 -11.78 -3.71 12.75
C ILE A 105 -10.56 -2.85 12.41
N ASN A 106 -10.78 -1.78 11.66
CA ASN A 106 -9.74 -0.80 11.35
C ASN A 106 -9.88 0.39 12.28
N ARG A 107 -8.80 0.74 12.98
CA ARG A 107 -8.77 1.90 13.87
C ARG A 107 -8.21 3.14 13.16
N PRO A 108 -8.60 4.35 13.59
CA PRO A 108 -8.03 5.58 13.05
C PRO A 108 -6.53 5.65 13.36
N ALA A 109 -5.76 6.16 12.41
CA ALA A 109 -4.34 6.41 12.63
C ALA A 109 -4.17 7.74 13.38
N PHE A 110 -3.36 7.71 14.44
CA PHE A 110 -2.94 8.89 15.21
C PHE A 110 -4.09 9.84 15.60
N PRO A 111 -5.13 9.39 16.32
CA PRO A 111 -6.29 10.21 16.66
C PRO A 111 -5.95 11.40 17.54
N GLY A 112 -4.82 11.37 18.26
CA GLY A 112 -4.30 12.46 19.10
C GLY A 112 -3.32 13.41 18.41
N LEU A 113 -3.07 13.24 17.10
CA LEU A 113 -2.15 14.11 16.38
C LEU A 113 -2.72 15.53 16.30
N SER A 114 -1.89 16.53 16.62
CA SER A 114 -2.28 17.93 16.52
C SER A 114 -2.64 18.31 15.08
N LYS A 115 -3.68 19.15 14.93
CA LYS A 115 -4.03 19.73 13.62
C LYS A 115 -2.96 20.68 13.08
N ASP A 116 -2.13 21.24 13.96
CA ASP A 116 -1.01 22.11 13.62
C ASP A 116 0.29 21.33 13.37
N PHE A 117 0.22 19.98 13.35
CA PHE A 117 1.37 19.15 13.08
C PHE A 117 1.92 19.42 11.68
N ASP A 118 3.23 19.71 11.62
CA ASP A 118 3.91 19.87 10.33
C ASP A 118 4.10 18.51 9.65
N CYS A 119 3.11 18.15 8.83
CA CYS A 119 3.13 16.89 8.10
C CYS A 119 4.22 16.82 7.03
N MET A 120 4.75 17.96 6.55
CA MET A 120 5.84 17.95 5.58
C MET A 120 7.16 17.49 6.19
N ALA A 121 7.36 17.66 7.52
CA ALA A 121 8.50 17.10 8.22
C ALA A 121 8.68 15.59 8.00
N ALA A 122 7.59 14.83 7.81
CA ALA A 122 7.67 13.41 7.49
C ALA A 122 8.19 13.14 6.06
N ALA A 123 7.81 13.96 5.08
CA ALA A 123 8.33 13.86 3.71
C ALA A 123 9.80 14.31 3.62
N GLU A 124 10.15 15.37 4.34
CA GLU A 124 11.51 15.89 4.44
C GLU A 124 12.44 14.89 5.16
N SER A 125 11.98 14.30 6.28
CA SER A 125 12.71 13.23 6.97
C SER A 125 12.96 12.04 6.06
N LEU A 126 11.96 11.63 5.27
CA LEU A 126 12.11 10.54 4.30
C LEU A 126 13.17 10.88 3.24
N ALA A 127 13.15 12.09 2.68
CA ALA A 127 14.13 12.53 1.71
C ALA A 127 15.56 12.60 2.30
N GLY A 128 15.68 13.11 3.55
CA GLY A 128 16.96 13.35 4.20
C GLY A 128 17.83 14.34 3.41
N ASP A 129 19.11 14.38 3.69
CA ASP A 129 20.11 15.20 2.98
C ASP A 129 20.44 14.63 1.58
N SER A 130 19.48 13.91 0.97
CA SER A 130 19.76 13.12 -0.21
C SER A 130 19.95 13.98 -1.46
N GLY A 131 21.21 14.17 -1.85
CA GLY A 131 21.58 14.50 -3.22
C GLY A 131 21.36 13.34 -4.20
N VAL A 132 20.43 12.41 -3.91
CA VAL A 132 20.10 11.26 -4.78
C VAL A 132 19.20 11.74 -5.89
N SER A 133 19.78 12.02 -7.05
CA SER A 133 19.01 12.31 -8.28
C SER A 133 18.42 11.03 -8.86
N GLY A 134 17.21 11.11 -9.42
CA GLY A 134 16.58 9.99 -10.13
C GLY A 134 16.01 8.88 -9.23
N ALA A 135 15.78 9.16 -7.95
CA ALA A 135 15.07 8.24 -7.07
C ALA A 135 13.58 8.12 -7.43
N THR A 136 12.94 7.07 -6.96
CA THR A 136 11.48 6.91 -7.04
C THR A 136 10.90 6.94 -5.63
N VAL A 137 9.91 7.81 -5.38
CA VAL A 137 9.12 7.79 -4.15
C VAL A 137 7.75 7.18 -4.41
N ILE A 138 7.35 6.25 -3.55
CA ILE A 138 6.03 5.62 -3.56
C ILE A 138 5.26 6.12 -2.34
N ILE A 139 4.26 6.95 -2.60
CA ILE A 139 3.35 7.53 -1.60
C ILE A 139 2.14 6.63 -1.56
N SER A 140 2.02 5.78 -0.53
CA SER A 140 0.98 4.74 -0.53
C SER A 140 0.29 4.60 0.82
N GLY A 141 -1.04 4.48 0.77
CA GLY A 141 -1.92 4.25 1.90
C GLY A 141 -2.82 5.43 2.23
N SER A 142 -3.67 5.22 3.25
CA SER A 142 -4.59 6.24 3.74
C SER A 142 -3.86 7.37 4.45
N LEU A 143 -4.48 8.54 4.46
CA LEU A 143 -4.01 9.70 5.20
C LEU A 143 -4.73 9.75 6.56
N PRO A 144 -4.02 9.97 7.70
CA PRO A 144 -4.65 10.23 8.98
C PRO A 144 -5.63 11.41 8.90
N SER A 145 -6.80 11.28 9.52
CA SER A 145 -7.86 12.30 9.45
C SER A 145 -7.48 13.65 10.10
N ALA A 146 -6.46 13.65 10.95
CA ALA A 146 -5.89 14.88 11.53
C ALA A 146 -5.06 15.68 10.51
N LEU A 147 -4.62 15.08 9.41
CA LEU A 147 -3.80 15.73 8.41
C LEU A 147 -4.65 16.36 7.30
N PRO A 148 -4.19 17.47 6.70
CA PRO A 148 -4.88 18.09 5.57
C PRO A 148 -5.00 17.11 4.39
N ALA A 149 -6.17 16.97 3.79
CA ALA A 149 -6.40 16.09 2.63
C ALA A 149 -5.45 16.38 1.45
N GLY A 150 -5.00 17.63 1.30
CA GLY A 150 -4.02 18.05 0.29
C GLY A 150 -2.56 17.68 0.59
N PHE A 151 -2.28 16.96 1.68
CA PHE A 151 -0.90 16.61 2.02
C PHE A 151 -0.19 15.84 0.90
N TYR A 152 -0.85 14.84 0.30
CA TYR A 152 -0.22 14.05 -0.78
C TYR A 152 0.06 14.88 -2.03
N ALA A 153 -0.76 15.89 -2.35
CA ALA A 153 -0.44 16.84 -3.43
C ALA A 153 0.85 17.63 -3.13
N ARG A 154 1.01 18.10 -1.88
CA ARG A 154 2.23 18.80 -1.44
C ARG A 154 3.44 17.87 -1.47
N ALA A 155 3.30 16.62 -1.02
CA ALA A 155 4.37 15.63 -1.04
C ALA A 155 4.80 15.31 -2.48
N VAL A 156 3.85 15.06 -3.40
CA VAL A 156 4.15 14.87 -4.84
C VAL A 156 4.94 16.06 -5.39
N ALA A 157 4.46 17.29 -5.17
CA ALA A 157 5.14 18.50 -5.65
C ALA A 157 6.55 18.64 -5.04
N TYR A 158 6.71 18.34 -3.76
CA TYR A 158 8.00 18.37 -3.07
C TYR A 158 9.00 17.39 -3.68
N PHE A 159 8.64 16.11 -3.84
CA PHE A 159 9.55 15.11 -4.39
C PHE A 159 9.86 15.36 -5.87
N LYS A 160 8.90 15.87 -6.64
CA LYS A 160 9.15 16.32 -8.02
C LYS A 160 10.17 17.47 -8.07
N SER A 161 10.14 18.39 -7.10
CA SER A 161 11.15 19.48 -7.01
C SER A 161 12.57 18.97 -6.75
N LEU A 162 12.70 17.76 -6.16
CA LEU A 162 13.98 17.05 -5.98
C LEU A 162 14.41 16.25 -7.24
N GLY A 163 13.63 16.27 -8.32
CA GLY A 163 13.87 15.50 -9.54
C GLY A 163 13.58 14.00 -9.38
N TRP A 164 12.72 13.62 -8.43
CA TRP A 164 12.32 12.24 -8.20
C TRP A 164 11.09 11.86 -8.99
N LYS A 165 11.00 10.57 -9.38
CA LYS A 165 9.76 10.00 -9.88
C LYS A 165 8.80 9.78 -8.72
N THR A 166 7.52 10.10 -8.94
CA THR A 166 6.47 10.06 -7.92
C THR A 166 5.39 9.05 -8.28
N VAL A 167 5.12 8.14 -7.37
CA VAL A 167 4.08 7.11 -7.49
C VAL A 167 3.06 7.35 -6.39
N LEU A 168 1.76 7.41 -6.74
CA LEU A 168 0.68 7.65 -5.78
C LEU A 168 -0.33 6.49 -5.79
N ASP A 169 -0.49 5.84 -4.63
CA ASP A 169 -1.50 4.82 -4.36
C ASP A 169 -2.26 5.18 -3.09
N ALA A 170 -3.23 6.05 -3.22
CA ALA A 170 -4.07 6.54 -2.14
C ALA A 170 -5.55 6.33 -2.49
N SER A 171 -6.44 6.70 -1.58
CA SER A 171 -7.89 6.61 -1.81
C SER A 171 -8.60 7.91 -1.44
N GLY A 172 -9.83 8.06 -1.94
CA GLY A 172 -10.72 9.18 -1.61
C GLY A 172 -10.15 10.55 -1.97
N GLU A 173 -10.38 11.52 -1.09
CA GLU A 173 -10.01 12.93 -1.34
C GLU A 173 -8.49 13.13 -1.44
N ALA A 174 -7.69 12.35 -0.69
CA ALA A 174 -6.25 12.41 -0.75
C ALA A 174 -5.71 11.99 -2.13
N MET A 175 -6.32 10.97 -2.75
CA MET A 175 -6.01 10.57 -4.13
C MET A 175 -6.43 11.64 -5.13
N ARG A 176 -7.65 12.16 -5.02
CA ARG A 176 -8.18 13.18 -5.93
C ARG A 176 -7.33 14.45 -5.94
N LEU A 177 -6.95 14.95 -4.76
CA LEU A 177 -6.08 16.13 -4.65
C LEU A 177 -4.64 15.82 -5.06
N GLY A 178 -4.12 14.63 -4.71
CA GLY A 178 -2.78 14.20 -5.09
C GLY A 178 -2.59 14.07 -6.60
N LEU A 179 -3.64 13.64 -7.31
CA LEU A 179 -3.66 13.56 -8.77
C LEU A 179 -3.47 14.93 -9.45
N GLU A 180 -3.98 16.01 -8.85
CA GLU A 180 -3.80 17.37 -9.40
C GLU A 180 -2.33 17.85 -9.36
N ALA A 181 -1.48 17.23 -8.56
CA ALA A 181 -0.05 17.53 -8.54
C ALA A 181 0.75 16.82 -9.67
N GLY A 182 0.08 16.02 -10.50
CA GLY A 182 0.66 15.36 -11.65
C GLY A 182 1.70 14.29 -11.29
N PRO A 183 1.36 13.24 -10.53
CA PRO A 183 2.28 12.15 -10.24
C PRO A 183 2.68 11.39 -11.51
N ASP A 184 3.87 10.78 -11.50
CA ASP A 184 4.37 10.04 -12.66
C ASP A 184 3.66 8.70 -12.85
N LEU A 185 3.13 8.10 -11.76
CA LEU A 185 2.32 6.88 -11.79
C LEU A 185 1.23 6.94 -10.71
N ILE A 186 0.03 6.49 -11.07
CA ILE A 186 -1.04 6.25 -10.09
C ILE A 186 -1.56 4.82 -10.20
N LYS A 187 -2.10 4.29 -9.06
CA LYS A 187 -2.73 2.96 -9.06
C LYS A 187 -4.05 2.98 -8.28
N PRO A 188 -5.17 3.44 -8.83
CA PRO A 188 -6.49 3.19 -8.27
C PRO A 188 -6.92 1.72 -8.50
N ASN A 189 -7.89 1.24 -7.73
CA ASN A 189 -8.71 0.09 -8.13
C ASN A 189 -9.94 0.57 -8.92
N ALA A 190 -10.75 -0.36 -9.44
CA ALA A 190 -11.92 -0.01 -10.25
C ALA A 190 -12.92 0.88 -9.49
N GLU A 191 -13.19 0.58 -8.21
CA GLU A 191 -14.10 1.37 -7.37
C GLU A 191 -13.53 2.77 -7.06
N GLU A 192 -12.22 2.87 -6.88
CA GLU A 192 -11.53 4.14 -6.64
C GLU A 192 -11.51 5.05 -7.89
N CYS A 193 -11.85 4.53 -9.06
CA CYS A 193 -12.00 5.36 -10.26
C CYS A 193 -13.25 6.25 -10.21
N GLU A 194 -14.34 5.84 -9.55
CA GLU A 194 -15.61 6.59 -9.53
C GLU A 194 -15.43 8.05 -9.10
N PRO A 195 -14.80 8.38 -7.95
CA PRO A 195 -14.59 9.77 -7.55
C PRO A 195 -13.57 10.53 -8.42
N LEU A 196 -12.82 9.86 -9.29
CA LEU A 196 -11.78 10.46 -10.13
C LEU A 196 -12.29 10.76 -11.55
N VAL A 197 -13.11 9.87 -12.12
CA VAL A 197 -13.58 9.95 -13.52
C VAL A 197 -15.11 9.93 -13.67
N GLY A 198 -15.85 9.71 -12.56
CA GLY A 198 -17.32 9.77 -12.52
C GLY A 198 -18.03 8.43 -12.72
N PHE A 199 -17.30 7.34 -12.91
CA PHE A 199 -17.87 5.99 -13.05
C PHE A 199 -16.91 4.90 -12.55
N VAL A 200 -17.45 3.72 -12.23
CA VAL A 200 -16.69 2.50 -11.94
C VAL A 200 -16.53 1.71 -13.24
N PRO A 201 -15.32 1.56 -13.81
CA PRO A 201 -15.13 0.81 -15.05
C PRO A 201 -15.40 -0.69 -14.84
N LYS A 202 -16.17 -1.30 -15.76
CA LYS A 202 -16.58 -2.72 -15.74
C LYS A 202 -16.27 -3.43 -17.05
N THR A 203 -16.22 -2.70 -18.15
CA THR A 203 -15.93 -3.23 -19.48
C THR A 203 -14.56 -2.76 -19.95
N GLN A 204 -14.01 -3.42 -20.96
CA GLN A 204 -12.74 -3.05 -21.56
C GLN A 204 -12.72 -1.59 -22.05
N ASP A 205 -13.79 -1.16 -22.71
CA ASP A 205 -13.91 0.20 -23.22
C ASP A 205 -13.95 1.23 -22.07
N GLU A 206 -14.67 0.92 -20.96
CA GLU A 206 -14.72 1.79 -19.80
C GLU A 206 -13.36 1.89 -19.07
N PHE A 207 -12.59 0.80 -18.99
CA PHE A 207 -11.22 0.85 -18.46
C PHE A 207 -10.30 1.69 -19.36
N ALA A 208 -10.42 1.57 -20.67
CA ALA A 208 -9.67 2.40 -21.63
C ALA A 208 -10.04 3.87 -21.49
N GLU A 209 -11.34 4.19 -21.36
CA GLU A 209 -11.83 5.54 -21.12
C GLU A 209 -11.32 6.11 -19.78
N ALA A 210 -11.46 5.36 -18.68
CA ALA A 210 -10.96 5.77 -17.36
C ALA A 210 -9.46 6.05 -17.40
N THR A 211 -8.68 5.17 -18.04
CA THR A 211 -7.23 5.35 -18.26
C THR A 211 -6.95 6.64 -19.02
N SER A 212 -7.66 6.88 -20.12
CA SER A 212 -7.48 8.09 -20.94
C SER A 212 -7.76 9.38 -20.15
N LEU A 213 -8.81 9.38 -19.31
CA LEU A 213 -9.14 10.52 -18.46
C LEU A 213 -8.07 10.76 -17.39
N LEU A 214 -7.60 9.71 -16.72
CA LEU A 214 -6.58 9.79 -15.67
C LEU A 214 -5.20 10.18 -16.23
N ARG A 215 -4.86 9.74 -17.43
CA ARG A 215 -3.61 10.10 -18.13
C ARG A 215 -3.47 11.59 -18.44
N ARG A 216 -4.55 12.35 -18.38
CA ARG A 216 -4.47 13.83 -18.51
C ARG A 216 -3.78 14.49 -17.32
N LYS A 217 -3.69 13.79 -16.18
CA LYS A 217 -3.15 14.31 -14.90
C LYS A 217 -2.00 13.47 -14.33
N ALA A 218 -1.81 12.25 -14.81
CA ALA A 218 -0.73 11.37 -14.39
C ALA A 218 0.11 10.90 -15.56
N GLY A 219 1.38 10.59 -15.32
CA GLY A 219 2.28 10.07 -16.36
C GLY A 219 1.90 8.67 -16.81
N HIS A 220 1.64 7.75 -15.87
CA HIS A 220 1.20 6.37 -16.08
C HIS A 220 0.02 6.02 -15.18
N VAL A 221 -0.81 5.08 -15.62
CA VAL A 221 -2.01 4.64 -14.89
C VAL A 221 -2.07 3.13 -14.86
N VAL A 222 -2.18 2.58 -13.65
CA VAL A 222 -2.49 1.18 -13.39
C VAL A 222 -3.85 1.11 -12.70
N ILE A 223 -4.83 0.39 -13.26
CA ILE A 223 -6.13 0.19 -12.62
C ILE A 223 -6.26 -1.29 -12.26
N SER A 224 -6.27 -1.61 -10.97
CA SER A 224 -6.47 -2.99 -10.52
C SER A 224 -7.95 -3.37 -10.54
N ALA A 225 -8.26 -4.58 -11.05
CA ALA A 225 -9.59 -5.14 -11.21
C ALA A 225 -9.80 -6.42 -10.39
N GLY A 226 -9.21 -6.48 -9.19
CA GLY A 226 -9.32 -7.60 -8.26
C GLY A 226 -8.87 -8.92 -8.89
N ALA A 227 -9.69 -9.97 -8.76
CA ALA A 227 -9.39 -11.30 -9.29
C ALA A 227 -9.32 -11.36 -10.83
N SER A 228 -9.80 -10.35 -11.55
CA SER A 228 -9.72 -10.32 -13.01
C SER A 228 -8.34 -9.97 -13.53
N GLY A 229 -7.55 -9.21 -12.75
CA GLY A 229 -6.22 -8.74 -13.17
C GLY A 229 -6.05 -7.22 -13.03
N ALA A 230 -5.34 -6.60 -13.97
CA ALA A 230 -5.11 -5.16 -13.95
C ALA A 230 -4.90 -4.57 -15.36
N TRP A 231 -5.15 -3.28 -15.48
CA TRP A 231 -4.95 -2.47 -16.68
C TRP A 231 -3.73 -1.60 -16.50
N PHE A 232 -2.82 -1.62 -17.48
CA PHE A 232 -1.59 -0.83 -17.50
C PHE A 232 -1.60 0.08 -18.72
N ASP A 233 -1.83 1.37 -18.51
CA ASP A 233 -1.96 2.37 -19.59
C ASP A 233 -2.97 1.99 -20.69
N GLY A 234 -4.01 1.22 -20.35
CA GLY A 234 -5.06 0.76 -21.25
C GLY A 234 -4.89 -0.68 -21.76
N GLU A 235 -3.77 -1.34 -21.46
CA GLU A 235 -3.55 -2.75 -21.79
C GLU A 235 -3.95 -3.65 -20.61
N PHE A 236 -4.75 -4.67 -20.85
CA PHE A 236 -5.21 -5.61 -19.83
C PHE A 236 -4.29 -6.80 -19.68
N VAL A 237 -3.95 -7.12 -18.43
CA VAL A 237 -3.26 -8.35 -18.05
C VAL A 237 -4.14 -9.14 -17.08
N ALA A 238 -4.52 -10.35 -17.47
CA ALA A 238 -5.35 -11.23 -16.65
C ALA A 238 -4.57 -11.77 -15.44
N ALA A 239 -5.25 -11.90 -14.32
CA ALA A 239 -4.67 -12.55 -13.15
C ALA A 239 -4.63 -14.07 -13.33
N PRO A 240 -3.53 -14.76 -12.96
CA PRO A 240 -3.54 -16.21 -12.86
C PRO A 240 -4.45 -16.67 -11.72
N GLU A 241 -5.07 -17.84 -11.88
CA GLU A 241 -5.86 -18.46 -10.81
C GLU A 241 -4.96 -18.92 -9.67
N VAL A 242 -5.37 -18.62 -8.44
CA VAL A 242 -4.64 -19.01 -7.23
C VAL A 242 -5.61 -19.39 -6.12
N ASP A 243 -5.15 -20.25 -5.20
CA ASP A 243 -5.87 -20.52 -3.96
C ASP A 243 -5.71 -19.33 -3.00
N VAL A 244 -6.76 -18.54 -2.87
CA VAL A 244 -6.72 -17.29 -2.08
C VAL A 244 -6.76 -17.60 -0.59
N VAL A 245 -5.72 -17.18 0.12
CA VAL A 245 -5.61 -17.21 1.58
C VAL A 245 -5.98 -15.84 2.17
N ASP A 246 -5.42 -14.76 1.63
CA ASP A 246 -5.66 -13.39 2.08
C ASP A 246 -5.35 -12.42 0.93
N THR A 247 -6.22 -11.46 0.69
CA THR A 247 -6.02 -10.44 -0.36
C THR A 247 -5.25 -9.22 0.11
N THR A 248 -4.83 -9.20 1.38
CA THR A 248 -4.03 -8.11 1.94
C THR A 248 -2.71 -7.99 1.19
N ALA A 249 -2.30 -6.77 0.89
CA ALA A 249 -1.08 -6.43 0.17
C ALA A 249 -0.99 -6.88 -1.31
N ALA A 250 -2.02 -7.50 -1.90
CA ALA A 250 -1.99 -7.89 -3.32
C ALA A 250 -1.72 -6.70 -4.25
N GLY A 251 -2.48 -5.61 -4.08
CA GLY A 251 -2.30 -4.39 -4.85
C GLY A 251 -0.99 -3.65 -4.55
N ASP A 252 -0.48 -3.77 -3.32
CA ASP A 252 0.80 -3.16 -2.92
C ASP A 252 1.97 -3.90 -3.58
N THR A 253 1.90 -5.24 -3.61
CA THR A 253 2.91 -6.11 -4.24
C THR A 253 2.91 -5.94 -5.77
N LEU A 254 1.72 -5.87 -6.39
CA LEU A 254 1.57 -5.55 -7.80
C LEU A 254 2.24 -4.20 -8.15
N LEU A 255 1.93 -3.16 -7.39
CA LEU A 255 2.52 -1.83 -7.60
C LEU A 255 4.04 -1.85 -7.45
N ALA A 256 4.52 -2.47 -6.38
CA ALA A 256 5.95 -2.57 -6.10
C ALA A 256 6.71 -3.30 -7.22
N GLU A 257 6.16 -4.42 -7.70
CA GLU A 257 6.77 -5.16 -8.81
C GLU A 257 6.76 -4.35 -10.11
N TYR A 258 5.65 -3.67 -10.41
CA TYR A 258 5.60 -2.80 -11.59
C TYR A 258 6.62 -1.65 -11.53
N CYS A 259 6.78 -1.04 -10.36
CA CYS A 259 7.80 -0.01 -10.15
C CYS A 259 9.22 -0.55 -10.31
N TRP A 260 9.46 -1.82 -9.96
CA TRP A 260 10.76 -2.48 -10.06
C TRP A 260 11.10 -2.93 -11.47
N SER A 261 10.20 -3.69 -12.09
CA SER A 261 10.46 -4.37 -13.38
C SER A 261 9.99 -3.60 -14.60
N GLY A 262 8.96 -2.76 -14.46
CA GLY A 262 8.23 -2.17 -15.58
C GLY A 262 7.40 -3.16 -16.39
N ASP A 263 7.28 -4.42 -15.94
CA ASP A 263 6.59 -5.52 -16.64
C ASP A 263 5.24 -5.80 -15.99
N ALA A 264 4.17 -5.62 -16.75
CA ALA A 264 2.79 -5.78 -16.30
C ALA A 264 2.46 -7.24 -15.92
N ALA A 265 2.99 -8.22 -16.66
CA ALA A 265 2.76 -9.63 -16.36
C ALA A 265 3.43 -10.07 -15.05
N TRP A 266 4.66 -9.60 -14.79
CA TRP A 266 5.33 -9.79 -13.50
C TRP A 266 4.55 -9.13 -12.36
N ALA A 267 4.06 -7.92 -12.58
CA ALA A 267 3.31 -7.19 -11.57
C ALA A 267 2.00 -7.92 -11.17
N VAL A 268 1.24 -8.41 -12.16
CA VAL A 268 0.00 -9.16 -11.90
C VAL A 268 0.30 -10.49 -11.23
N ALA A 269 1.32 -11.23 -11.69
CA ALA A 269 1.74 -12.49 -11.06
C ALA A 269 2.18 -12.29 -9.59
N ALA A 270 2.91 -11.20 -9.29
CA ALA A 270 3.33 -10.86 -7.93
C ALA A 270 2.12 -10.51 -7.03
N GLY A 271 1.16 -9.74 -7.55
CA GLY A 271 -0.09 -9.44 -6.83
C GLY A 271 -0.92 -10.70 -6.55
N SER A 272 -1.01 -11.61 -7.51
CA SER A 272 -1.73 -12.89 -7.35
C SER A 272 -1.00 -13.81 -6.36
N ALA A 273 0.34 -13.89 -6.43
CA ALA A 273 1.14 -14.64 -5.46
C ALA A 273 0.95 -14.11 -4.02
N ALA A 274 0.84 -12.79 -3.83
CA ALA A 274 0.57 -12.22 -2.53
C ALA A 274 -0.75 -12.70 -1.93
N CYS A 275 -1.76 -13.00 -2.76
CA CYS A 275 -3.03 -13.55 -2.30
C CYS A 275 -2.91 -14.97 -1.69
N THR A 276 -1.84 -15.71 -1.96
CA THR A 276 -1.60 -17.04 -1.38
C THR A 276 -0.93 -16.98 0.01
N MET A 277 -0.58 -15.77 0.48
CA MET A 277 0.12 -15.56 1.74
C MET A 277 -0.80 -14.98 2.81
N PRO A 278 -0.66 -15.37 4.09
CA PRO A 278 -1.45 -14.80 5.16
C PRO A 278 -0.90 -13.44 5.62
N GLY A 279 -1.79 -12.55 6.06
CA GLY A 279 -1.44 -11.31 6.77
C GLY A 279 -0.58 -10.33 5.99
N GLY A 280 -0.67 -10.32 4.66
CA GLY A 280 0.11 -9.42 3.81
C GLY A 280 1.62 -9.72 3.81
N ALA A 281 2.03 -10.93 4.16
CA ALA A 281 3.41 -11.37 4.01
C ALA A 281 3.81 -11.36 2.52
N PRO A 282 5.01 -10.91 2.16
CA PRO A 282 5.44 -10.93 0.78
C PRO A 282 5.61 -12.38 0.28
N PRO A 283 5.17 -12.70 -0.95
CA PRO A 283 5.27 -14.05 -1.49
C PRO A 283 6.73 -14.43 -1.80
N PRO A 284 7.05 -15.74 -1.82
CA PRO A 284 8.31 -16.22 -2.34
C PRO A 284 8.46 -15.89 -3.85
N ILE A 285 9.64 -15.49 -4.26
CA ILE A 285 9.90 -15.07 -5.66
C ILE A 285 9.67 -16.21 -6.65
N ASP A 286 9.98 -17.46 -6.28
CA ASP A 286 9.76 -18.65 -7.11
C ASP A 286 8.26 -18.92 -7.36
N VAL A 287 7.38 -18.59 -6.43
CA VAL A 287 5.91 -18.62 -6.64
C VAL A 287 5.50 -17.63 -7.72
N VAL A 288 6.04 -16.42 -7.67
CA VAL A 288 5.76 -15.40 -8.69
C VAL A 288 6.25 -15.84 -10.08
N HIS A 289 7.43 -16.45 -10.16
CA HIS A 289 7.96 -17.01 -11.42
C HIS A 289 7.01 -18.06 -12.01
N ARG A 290 6.58 -19.05 -11.22
CA ARG A 290 5.64 -20.08 -11.68
C ARG A 290 4.34 -19.48 -12.20
N LEU A 291 3.72 -18.56 -11.44
CA LEU A 291 2.48 -17.93 -11.84
C LEU A 291 2.61 -17.10 -13.12
N LYS A 292 3.74 -16.42 -13.32
CA LYS A 292 4.00 -15.67 -14.56
C LYS A 292 4.16 -16.59 -15.76
N GLU A 293 4.78 -17.75 -15.59
CA GLU A 293 5.04 -18.73 -16.67
C GLU A 293 3.82 -19.62 -16.96
N GLY A 294 2.78 -19.55 -16.13
CA GLY A 294 1.57 -20.37 -16.27
C GLY A 294 1.77 -21.84 -15.84
N VAL A 295 2.71 -22.07 -14.91
CA VAL A 295 3.06 -23.40 -14.40
C VAL A 295 2.70 -23.55 -12.92
#